data_da1d1768961ee66cd806b0d6155bb1f8
#
_entry.id   da1d1768961ee66cd806b0d6155bb1f8
#
_cell.length_a   1.000
_cell.length_b   1.000
_cell.length_c   1.000
_cell.angle_alpha   90.00
_cell.angle_beta   90.00
_cell.angle_gamma   90.00
#
_symmetry.space_group_name_H-M   'P 1'
#
loop_
_entity.id
_entity.type
_entity.pdbx_description
1 polymer ?
#
loop_
_entity_poly.entity_id
_entity_poly.type
_entity_poly.pdbx_seq_one_letter_code
_entity_poly.pdbx_strand_id
1 'polypeptide(L)'
;MTLQKAVAIIRSGLPMQEMLIYGVSFDMVGKQPIVLLKTAEGNKFLPIWIGHPEAAAILMKLQGANTPRPMTHDLVTDMLEKLEARVIRIAVTELRENTFYAVVTVAVDGSEIEIDSRPSDAIALAVRSDAPIYVDDSVIEESAIEFEHEDVNEEEVVEEFKKFLDEVKPEDFSADA
;
A
#
# COMPACT_ATOMS: atom_id res chain seq x y z
N MET A 1 -12.00 -0.93 -28.94
CA MET A 1 -12.97 -0.78 -27.83
C MET A 1 -12.18 -0.24 -26.65
N THR A 2 -12.29 1.05 -26.42
CA THR A 2 -11.45 1.81 -25.47
C THR A 2 -11.90 1.48 -24.05
N LEU A 3 -11.10 0.74 -23.30
CA LEU A 3 -11.29 0.58 -21.85
C LEU A 3 -11.12 1.96 -21.20
N GLN A 4 -12.23 2.52 -20.81
CA GLN A 4 -12.29 3.76 -20.05
C GLN A 4 -11.58 3.52 -18.71
N LYS A 5 -10.47 4.22 -18.47
CA LYS A 5 -9.78 4.24 -17.16
C LYS A 5 -10.83 4.53 -16.10
N ALA A 6 -11.10 3.57 -15.23
CA ALA A 6 -11.88 3.80 -14.03
C ALA A 6 -11.00 4.57 -13.04
N VAL A 7 -10.99 5.89 -13.16
CA VAL A 7 -10.41 6.76 -12.14
C VAL A 7 -11.36 6.68 -10.94
N ALA A 8 -10.92 6.00 -9.88
CA ALA A 8 -11.68 6.00 -8.64
C ALA A 8 -11.63 7.42 -8.05
N ILE A 9 -12.76 8.09 -8.05
CA ILE A 9 -12.91 9.39 -7.38
C ILE A 9 -13.41 9.07 -5.96
N ILE A 10 -12.51 9.16 -4.99
CA ILE A 10 -12.90 9.17 -3.58
C ILE A 10 -13.49 10.56 -3.26
N ARG A 11 -14.21 10.72 -2.16
CA ARG A 11 -14.91 11.95 -1.78
C ARG A 11 -14.06 13.24 -1.83
N SER A 12 -12.73 13.13 -1.83
CA SER A 12 -11.79 14.25 -2.03
C SER A 12 -11.80 14.83 -3.44
N GLY A 13 -12.35 14.10 -4.44
CA GLY A 13 -12.35 14.55 -5.84
C GLY A 13 -10.98 14.54 -6.52
N LEU A 14 -9.95 14.02 -5.86
CA LEU A 14 -8.59 13.92 -6.39
C LEU A 14 -8.43 12.65 -7.23
N PRO A 15 -7.68 12.70 -8.33
CA PRO A 15 -7.38 11.53 -9.14
C PRO A 15 -6.51 10.55 -8.35
N MET A 16 -6.82 9.26 -8.46
CA MET A 16 -6.10 8.19 -7.79
C MET A 16 -5.79 7.08 -8.77
N GLN A 17 -4.68 6.41 -8.57
CA GLN A 17 -4.30 5.24 -9.36
C GLN A 17 -4.40 3.97 -8.51
N GLU A 18 -4.85 2.89 -9.14
CA GLU A 18 -4.81 1.58 -8.54
C GLU A 18 -3.36 1.07 -8.51
N MET A 19 -2.96 0.54 -7.36
CA MET A 19 -1.65 -0.06 -7.18
C MET A 19 -1.77 -1.47 -6.64
N LEU A 20 -0.83 -2.30 -7.00
CA LEU A 20 -0.72 -3.68 -6.57
C LEU A 20 0.44 -3.81 -5.59
N ILE A 21 0.35 -4.74 -4.65
CA ILE A 21 1.48 -5.07 -3.80
C ILE A 21 2.48 -5.86 -4.64
N TYR A 22 3.63 -5.27 -4.91
CA TYR A 22 4.74 -5.93 -5.59
C TYR A 22 5.48 -6.88 -4.65
N GLY A 23 5.65 -6.49 -3.40
CA GLY A 23 6.28 -7.30 -2.38
C GLY A 23 6.57 -6.56 -1.08
N VAL A 24 7.18 -7.28 -0.15
CA VAL A 24 7.75 -6.71 1.08
C VAL A 24 9.24 -7.00 1.09
N SER A 25 10.05 -5.98 1.19
CA SER A 25 11.51 -6.03 1.24
C SER A 25 12.04 -5.51 2.57
N PHE A 26 13.35 -5.56 2.74
CA PHE A 26 14.01 -5.01 3.92
C PHE A 26 15.11 -4.05 3.48
N ASP A 27 15.06 -2.83 4.01
CA ASP A 27 16.19 -1.93 3.97
C ASP A 27 17.33 -2.52 4.81
N MET A 28 18.45 -2.85 4.17
CA MET A 28 19.61 -3.49 4.80
C MET A 28 20.38 -2.52 5.69
N VAL A 29 20.30 -1.22 5.43
CA VAL A 29 20.97 -0.15 6.18
C VAL A 29 20.12 0.25 7.39
N GLY A 30 18.87 0.64 7.17
CA GLY A 30 17.94 1.05 8.24
C GLY A 30 17.33 -0.11 8.99
N LYS A 31 17.46 -1.35 8.52
CA LYS A 31 16.84 -2.56 9.08
C LYS A 31 15.33 -2.45 9.25
N GLN A 32 14.70 -1.67 8.39
CA GLN A 32 13.27 -1.49 8.38
C GLN A 32 12.63 -2.22 7.21
N PRO A 33 11.49 -2.87 7.39
CA PRO A 33 10.75 -3.45 6.29
C PRO A 33 10.06 -2.37 5.47
N ILE A 34 9.95 -2.63 4.17
CA ILE A 34 9.31 -1.78 3.18
C ILE A 34 8.27 -2.59 2.46
N VAL A 35 7.04 -2.10 2.38
CA VAL A 35 6.09 -2.60 1.39
C VAL A 35 6.25 -1.80 0.12
N LEU A 36 6.40 -2.51 -1.00
CA LEU A 36 6.54 -1.92 -2.32
C LEU A 36 5.23 -2.07 -3.08
N LEU A 37 4.61 -0.94 -3.41
CA LEU A 37 3.44 -0.91 -4.28
C LEU A 37 3.89 -0.59 -5.71
N LYS A 38 3.21 -1.16 -6.71
CA LYS A 38 3.43 -0.90 -8.14
C LYS A 38 2.13 -0.46 -8.77
N THR A 39 2.16 0.54 -9.65
CA THR A 39 0.99 0.92 -10.45
C THR A 39 0.45 -0.28 -11.22
N ALA A 40 -0.87 -0.48 -11.20
CA ALA A 40 -1.52 -1.57 -11.92
C ALA A 40 -1.26 -1.47 -13.43
N GLU A 41 -1.22 -0.25 -13.96
CA GLU A 41 -0.80 0.07 -15.32
C GLU A 41 0.44 0.96 -15.27
N GLY A 42 1.61 0.45 -15.65
CA GLY A 42 2.86 1.23 -15.68
C GLY A 42 3.98 0.64 -14.83
N ASN A 43 5.01 1.43 -14.64
CA ASN A 43 6.30 1.04 -14.04
C ASN A 43 6.69 1.93 -12.84
N LYS A 44 5.72 2.61 -12.21
CA LYS A 44 5.97 3.39 -11.01
C LYS A 44 5.84 2.52 -9.76
N PHE A 45 6.80 2.65 -8.88
CA PHE A 45 6.88 1.91 -7.64
C PHE A 45 6.87 2.88 -6.46
N LEU A 46 6.05 2.62 -5.47
CA LEU A 46 5.95 3.42 -4.25
C LEU A 46 6.45 2.61 -3.06
N PRO A 47 7.64 2.92 -2.52
CA PRO A 47 8.13 2.31 -1.29
C PRO A 47 7.46 2.99 -0.08
N ILE A 48 6.98 2.18 0.87
CA ILE A 48 6.43 2.65 2.14
C ILE A 48 7.13 1.90 3.27
N TRP A 49 7.90 2.60 4.11
CA TRP A 49 8.52 2.02 5.29
C TRP A 49 7.47 1.70 6.34
N ILE A 50 7.52 0.49 6.87
CA ILE A 50 6.51 -0.03 7.81
C ILE A 50 7.17 -0.70 9.01
N GLY A 51 6.39 -0.98 10.05
CA GLY A 51 6.88 -1.72 11.22
C GLY A 51 7.04 -3.22 10.94
N HIS A 52 7.91 -3.87 11.71
CA HIS A 52 8.12 -5.33 11.58
C HIS A 52 6.85 -6.15 11.83
N PRO A 53 6.00 -5.84 12.83
CA PRO A 53 4.75 -6.57 13.04
C PRO A 53 3.79 -6.46 11.86
N GLU A 54 3.69 -5.27 11.26
CA GLU A 54 2.81 -5.02 10.12
C GLU A 54 3.35 -5.73 8.86
N ALA A 55 4.66 -5.69 8.63
CA ALA A 55 5.30 -6.42 7.54
C ALA A 55 5.06 -7.93 7.66
N ALA A 56 5.22 -8.49 8.87
CA ALA A 56 4.93 -9.89 9.12
C ALA A 56 3.45 -10.22 8.85
N ALA A 57 2.53 -9.35 9.27
CA ALA A 57 1.10 -9.54 9.03
C ALA A 57 0.74 -9.56 7.54
N ILE A 58 1.36 -8.68 6.74
CA ILE A 58 1.16 -8.63 5.28
C ILE A 58 1.77 -9.88 4.63
N LEU A 59 3.04 -10.19 4.93
CA LEU A 59 3.75 -11.33 4.33
C LEU A 59 3.07 -12.66 4.61
N MET A 60 2.67 -12.92 5.85
CA MET A 60 1.99 -14.17 6.22
C MET A 60 0.71 -14.35 5.43
N LYS A 61 -0.06 -13.29 5.22
CA LYS A 61 -1.28 -13.36 4.41
C LYS A 61 -0.97 -13.60 2.93
N LEU A 62 -0.01 -12.88 2.36
CA LEU A 62 0.41 -13.07 0.95
C LEU A 62 0.94 -14.48 0.69
N GLN A 63 1.60 -15.08 1.66
CA GLN A 63 2.13 -16.45 1.58
C GLN A 63 1.09 -17.53 1.90
N GLY A 64 -0.15 -17.16 2.23
CA GLY A 64 -1.18 -18.11 2.63
C GLY A 64 -0.88 -18.84 3.95
N ALA A 65 -0.03 -18.28 4.80
CA ALA A 65 0.33 -18.88 6.07
C ALA A 65 -0.86 -18.85 7.05
N ASN A 66 -1.14 -20.00 7.64
CA ASN A 66 -2.18 -20.13 8.65
C ASN A 66 -1.60 -19.99 10.05
N THR A 67 -2.19 -19.14 10.86
CA THR A 67 -1.89 -19.01 12.29
C THR A 67 -2.91 -19.80 13.13
N PRO A 68 -2.51 -20.42 14.25
CA PRO A 68 -3.45 -21.13 15.12
C PRO A 68 -4.55 -20.25 15.73
N ARG A 69 -4.30 -18.95 15.82
CA ARG A 69 -5.24 -17.93 16.30
C ARG A 69 -5.19 -16.70 15.42
N PRO A 70 -6.31 -15.96 15.28
CA PRO A 70 -6.34 -14.72 14.50
C PRO A 70 -5.28 -13.73 14.98
N MET A 71 -4.55 -13.12 14.05
CA MET A 71 -3.71 -11.96 14.31
C MET A 71 -4.58 -10.70 14.41
N THR A 72 -3.98 -9.56 14.76
CA THR A 72 -4.72 -8.29 14.94
C THR A 72 -5.57 -7.92 13.74
N HIS A 73 -5.01 -7.99 12.54
CA HIS A 73 -5.76 -7.62 11.32
C HIS A 73 -6.81 -8.68 10.94
N ASP A 74 -6.57 -9.96 11.24
CA ASP A 74 -7.58 -11.00 11.08
C ASP A 74 -8.76 -10.74 12.04
N LEU A 75 -8.46 -10.38 13.29
CA LEU A 75 -9.48 -10.03 14.26
C LEU A 75 -10.31 -8.83 13.80
N VAL A 76 -9.67 -7.78 13.26
CA VAL A 76 -10.41 -6.60 12.75
C VAL A 76 -11.33 -7.01 11.60
N THR A 77 -10.84 -7.83 10.66
CA THR A 77 -11.67 -8.33 9.55
C THR A 77 -12.84 -9.16 10.06
N ASP A 78 -12.60 -10.08 10.99
CA ASP A 78 -13.66 -10.90 11.63
C ASP A 78 -14.71 -10.02 12.33
N MET A 79 -14.27 -8.95 13.03
CA MET A 79 -15.17 -8.01 13.68
C MET A 79 -16.06 -7.27 12.67
N LEU A 80 -15.48 -6.79 11.57
CA LEU A 80 -16.23 -6.13 10.51
C LEU A 80 -17.27 -7.08 9.91
N GLU A 81 -16.88 -8.31 9.57
CA GLU A 81 -17.82 -9.32 9.05
C GLU A 81 -18.98 -9.62 10.01
N LYS A 82 -18.69 -9.75 11.32
CA LYS A 82 -19.74 -9.96 12.34
C LYS A 82 -20.69 -8.79 12.48
N LEU A 83 -20.26 -7.59 12.13
CA LEU A 83 -21.05 -6.37 12.11
C LEU A 83 -21.69 -6.11 10.73
N GLU A 84 -21.67 -7.09 9.83
CA GLU A 84 -22.17 -6.98 8.45
C GLU A 84 -21.52 -5.85 7.65
N ALA A 85 -20.31 -5.46 8.05
CA ALA A 85 -19.48 -4.47 7.40
C ALA A 85 -18.34 -5.16 6.63
N ARG A 86 -17.86 -4.51 5.57
CA ARG A 86 -16.73 -5.02 4.78
C ARG A 86 -15.84 -3.90 4.25
N VAL A 87 -14.55 -4.14 4.22
CA VAL A 87 -13.60 -3.26 3.54
C VAL A 87 -13.85 -3.35 2.03
N ILE A 88 -14.08 -2.23 1.38
CA ILE A 88 -14.35 -2.17 -0.06
C ILE A 88 -13.19 -1.58 -0.86
N ARG A 89 -12.35 -0.77 -0.24
CA ARG A 89 -11.10 -0.22 -0.79
C ARG A 89 -10.24 0.38 0.32
N ILE A 90 -8.97 0.55 0.02
CA ILE A 90 -8.09 1.42 0.80
C ILE A 90 -7.45 2.46 -0.11
N ALA A 91 -7.07 3.60 0.44
CA ALA A 91 -6.38 4.64 -0.30
C ALA A 91 -5.26 5.26 0.53
N VAL A 92 -4.07 5.41 -0.06
CA VAL A 92 -3.01 6.27 0.47
C VAL A 92 -3.27 7.66 -0.10
N THR A 93 -3.61 8.60 0.76
CA THR A 93 -4.22 9.88 0.37
C THR A 93 -3.28 11.06 0.44
N GLU A 94 -2.25 10.99 1.26
CA GLU A 94 -1.38 12.14 1.54
C GLU A 94 0.00 11.67 2.02
N LEU A 95 1.04 12.42 1.64
CA LEU A 95 2.33 12.41 2.31
C LEU A 95 2.55 13.80 2.95
N ARG A 96 2.69 13.82 4.25
CA ARG A 96 2.92 15.06 5.00
C ARG A 96 3.97 14.82 6.07
N GLU A 97 4.99 15.66 6.10
CA GLU A 97 6.09 15.56 7.07
C GLU A 97 6.65 14.12 7.15
N ASN A 98 6.97 13.52 6.01
CA ASN A 98 7.44 12.13 5.85
C ASN A 98 6.48 11.06 6.38
N THR A 99 5.24 11.39 6.62
CA THR A 99 4.23 10.48 7.10
C THR A 99 3.17 10.26 6.04
N PHE A 100 3.04 9.03 5.58
CA PHE A 100 1.94 8.64 4.70
C PHE A 100 0.66 8.48 5.51
N TYR A 101 -0.42 9.03 4.98
CA TYR A 101 -1.77 8.89 5.50
C TYR A 101 -2.59 7.98 4.60
N ALA A 102 -3.44 7.19 5.19
CA ALA A 102 -4.32 6.29 4.44
C ALA A 102 -5.74 6.29 5.02
N VAL A 103 -6.66 5.88 4.18
CA VAL A 103 -8.08 5.75 4.52
C VAL A 103 -8.53 4.34 4.14
N VAL A 104 -9.22 3.68 5.05
CA VAL A 104 -9.96 2.44 4.82
C VAL A 104 -11.42 2.81 4.59
N THR A 105 -11.97 2.45 3.43
CA THR A 105 -13.40 2.62 3.17
C THR A 105 -14.13 1.33 3.46
N VAL A 106 -15.10 1.41 4.35
CA VAL A 106 -15.93 0.29 4.80
C VAL A 106 -17.36 0.50 4.35
N ALA A 107 -17.98 -0.52 3.76
CA ALA A 107 -19.41 -0.53 3.49
C ALA A 107 -20.16 -1.17 4.65
N VAL A 108 -21.19 -0.47 5.15
CA VAL A 108 -22.11 -0.92 6.19
C VAL A 108 -23.48 -0.34 5.93
N ASP A 109 -24.54 -1.16 6.00
CA ASP A 109 -25.94 -0.74 5.82
C ASP A 109 -26.19 0.12 4.56
N GLY A 110 -25.50 -0.22 3.45
CA GLY A 110 -25.61 0.51 2.19
C GLY A 110 -24.93 1.87 2.16
N SER A 111 -24.18 2.22 3.20
CA SER A 111 -23.38 3.44 3.30
C SER A 111 -21.90 3.14 3.27
N GLU A 112 -21.09 4.08 2.79
CA GLU A 112 -19.64 4.03 2.86
C GLU A 112 -19.14 4.91 4.01
N ILE A 113 -18.26 4.36 4.84
CA ILE A 113 -17.61 5.05 5.95
C ILE A 113 -16.12 5.03 5.71
N GLU A 114 -15.49 6.19 5.78
CA GLU A 114 -14.05 6.36 5.68
C GLU A 114 -13.43 6.41 7.08
N ILE A 115 -12.40 5.60 7.28
CA ILE A 115 -11.70 5.44 8.56
C ILE A 115 -10.23 5.78 8.33
N ASP A 116 -9.71 6.74 9.09
CA ASP A 116 -8.29 7.09 9.10
C ASP A 116 -7.44 5.92 9.55
N SER A 117 -6.32 5.70 8.87
CA SER A 117 -5.46 4.54 9.11
C SER A 117 -4.01 4.82 8.72
N ARG A 118 -3.08 4.10 9.33
CA ARG A 118 -1.73 4.00 8.78
C ARG A 118 -1.75 3.16 7.50
N PRO A 119 -0.93 3.49 6.48
CA PRO A 119 -0.87 2.69 5.24
C PRO A 119 -0.62 1.19 5.48
N SER A 120 0.27 0.86 6.43
CA SER A 120 0.58 -0.54 6.77
C SER A 120 -0.63 -1.33 7.26
N ASP A 121 -1.48 -0.72 8.10
CA ASP A 121 -2.70 -1.36 8.60
C ASP A 121 -3.75 -1.46 7.50
N ALA A 122 -3.93 -0.40 6.71
CA ALA A 122 -4.83 -0.39 5.57
C ALA A 122 -4.47 -1.50 4.55
N ILE A 123 -3.18 -1.63 4.19
CA ILE A 123 -2.68 -2.67 3.29
C ILE A 123 -2.89 -4.06 3.90
N ALA A 124 -2.62 -4.24 5.20
CA ALA A 124 -2.83 -5.51 5.90
C ALA A 124 -4.31 -5.93 5.91
N LEU A 125 -5.24 -4.98 5.95
CA LEU A 125 -6.68 -5.21 5.81
C LEU A 125 -7.05 -5.51 4.34
N ALA A 126 -6.49 -4.76 3.39
CA ALA A 126 -6.76 -4.94 1.96
C ALA A 126 -6.43 -6.38 1.50
N VAL A 127 -5.25 -6.92 1.88
CA VAL A 127 -4.86 -8.30 1.53
C VAL A 127 -5.73 -9.38 2.17
N ARG A 128 -6.48 -9.04 3.23
CA ARG A 128 -7.43 -9.96 3.90
C ARG A 128 -8.83 -9.90 3.34
N SER A 129 -9.18 -8.78 2.77
CA SER A 129 -10.53 -8.49 2.26
C SER A 129 -10.60 -8.52 0.72
N ASP A 130 -9.48 -8.82 0.05
CA ASP A 130 -9.33 -8.72 -1.41
C ASP A 130 -9.77 -7.34 -1.94
N ALA A 131 -9.54 -6.29 -1.13
CA ALA A 131 -9.93 -4.94 -1.45
C ALA A 131 -8.85 -4.25 -2.31
N PRO A 132 -9.23 -3.45 -3.32
CA PRO A 132 -8.28 -2.71 -4.14
C PRO A 132 -7.57 -1.63 -3.32
N ILE A 133 -6.32 -1.36 -3.72
CA ILE A 133 -5.45 -0.35 -3.14
C ILE A 133 -5.33 0.80 -4.12
N TYR A 134 -5.62 2.01 -3.66
CA TYR A 134 -5.47 3.23 -4.43
C TYR A 134 -4.43 4.14 -3.79
N VAL A 135 -3.79 4.96 -4.61
CA VAL A 135 -2.85 6.00 -4.16
C VAL A 135 -3.18 7.28 -4.91
N ASP A 136 -3.20 8.40 -4.18
CA ASP A 136 -3.39 9.73 -4.75
C ASP A 136 -2.27 10.06 -5.73
N ASP A 137 -2.62 10.69 -6.87
CA ASP A 137 -1.63 11.05 -7.90
C ASP A 137 -0.53 11.95 -7.34
N SER A 138 -0.84 12.84 -6.41
CA SER A 138 0.15 13.71 -5.78
C SER A 138 1.18 12.93 -4.97
N VAL A 139 0.76 11.86 -4.28
CA VAL A 139 1.66 10.97 -3.54
C VAL A 139 2.56 10.20 -4.49
N ILE A 140 2.00 9.73 -5.61
CA ILE A 140 2.77 9.03 -6.65
C ILE A 140 3.80 9.97 -7.28
N GLU A 141 3.41 11.19 -7.61
CA GLU A 141 4.32 12.19 -8.21
C GLU A 141 5.46 12.58 -7.26
N GLU A 142 5.19 12.66 -5.96
CA GLU A 142 6.15 13.06 -4.95
C GLU A 142 7.13 11.94 -4.55
N SER A 143 6.64 10.70 -4.49
CA SER A 143 7.36 9.62 -3.80
C SER A 143 7.54 8.32 -4.60
N ALA A 144 6.91 8.20 -5.77
CA ALA A 144 7.11 7.01 -6.57
C ALA A 144 8.40 7.09 -7.40
N ILE A 145 9.02 5.93 -7.57
CA ILE A 145 10.21 5.74 -8.38
C ILE A 145 9.76 5.12 -9.70
N GLU A 146 10.30 5.62 -10.80
CA GLU A 146 10.07 5.07 -12.12
C GLU A 146 11.35 4.39 -12.61
N PHE A 147 11.25 3.11 -13.00
CA PHE A 147 12.36 2.39 -13.62
C PHE A 147 12.23 2.48 -15.13
N GLU A 148 13.35 2.82 -15.82
CA GLU A 148 13.34 3.17 -17.25
C GLU A 148 13.10 1.99 -18.21
N HIS A 149 12.97 0.74 -17.73
CA HIS A 149 12.82 -0.45 -18.58
C HIS A 149 11.41 -1.06 -18.45
N GLU A 150 10.66 -1.08 -19.55
CA GLU A 150 9.34 -1.73 -19.64
C GLU A 150 9.41 -3.28 -19.54
N ASP A 151 10.58 -3.89 -19.78
CA ASP A 151 10.81 -5.34 -19.79
C ASP A 151 11.73 -5.80 -18.64
N VAL A 152 11.65 -5.16 -17.47
CA VAL A 152 12.53 -5.53 -16.34
C VAL A 152 12.07 -6.86 -15.76
N ASN A 153 12.94 -7.86 -15.85
CA ASN A 153 12.82 -9.13 -15.13
C ASN A 153 12.70 -8.84 -13.62
N GLU A 154 11.87 -9.60 -12.90
CA GLU A 154 11.67 -9.44 -11.46
C GLU A 154 12.98 -9.37 -10.66
N GLU A 155 14.01 -10.10 -11.09
CA GLU A 155 15.34 -10.09 -10.48
C GLU A 155 16.06 -8.74 -10.65
N GLU A 156 15.92 -8.09 -11.82
CA GLU A 156 16.53 -6.79 -12.11
C GLU A 156 15.84 -5.67 -11.32
N VAL A 157 14.51 -5.69 -11.22
CA VAL A 157 13.77 -4.73 -10.36
C VAL A 157 14.20 -4.86 -8.90
N VAL A 158 14.37 -6.09 -8.42
CA VAL A 158 14.84 -6.33 -7.05
C VAL A 158 16.27 -5.82 -6.86
N GLU A 159 17.15 -5.98 -7.85
CA GLU A 159 18.53 -5.46 -7.76
C GLU A 159 18.61 -3.94 -7.86
N GLU A 160 17.86 -3.32 -8.77
CA GLU A 160 17.78 -1.85 -8.88
C GLU A 160 17.15 -1.23 -7.64
N PHE A 161 16.10 -1.87 -7.12
CA PHE A 161 15.47 -1.45 -5.88
C PHE A 161 16.42 -1.60 -4.67
N LYS A 162 17.22 -2.66 -4.62
CA LYS A 162 18.28 -2.78 -3.59
C LYS A 162 19.32 -1.69 -3.70
N LYS A 163 19.78 -1.36 -4.92
CA LYS A 163 20.72 -0.25 -5.14
C LYS A 163 20.11 1.09 -4.69
N PHE A 164 18.85 1.32 -5.04
CA PHE A 164 18.11 2.50 -4.59
C PHE A 164 18.05 2.56 -3.05
N LEU A 165 17.76 1.44 -2.37
CA LEU A 165 17.72 1.39 -0.91
C LEU A 165 19.10 1.60 -0.26
N ASP A 166 20.18 1.23 -0.94
CA ASP A 166 21.54 1.49 -0.45
C ASP A 166 21.94 2.97 -0.57
N GLU A 167 21.30 3.72 -1.47
CA GLU A 167 21.57 5.13 -1.75
C GLU A 167 20.65 6.09 -0.98
N VAL A 168 19.46 5.65 -0.59
CA VAL A 168 18.40 6.50 -0.02
C VAL A 168 18.12 6.12 1.42
N LYS A 169 18.03 7.13 2.29
CA LYS A 169 17.60 6.97 3.68
C LYS A 169 16.17 7.45 3.85
N PRO A 170 15.43 6.95 4.86
CA PRO A 170 14.08 7.47 5.19
C PRO A 170 14.04 9.00 5.36
N GLU A 171 15.19 9.59 5.75
CA GLU A 171 15.36 11.02 5.94
C GLU A 171 15.46 11.81 4.64
N ASP A 172 15.80 11.16 3.51
CA ASP A 172 15.93 11.80 2.20
C ASP A 172 14.57 12.11 1.56
N PHE A 173 13.49 11.53 2.10
CA PHE A 173 12.10 11.91 1.78
C PHE A 173 11.58 13.03 2.69
N SER A 174 12.45 13.61 3.56
CA SER A 174 12.16 14.84 4.25
C SER A 174 12.38 16.02 3.32
N ALA A 175 11.31 16.63 2.83
CA ALA A 175 11.39 17.95 2.26
C ALA A 175 12.06 18.87 3.30
N ASP A 176 13.18 19.47 2.93
CA ASP A 176 13.85 20.48 3.74
C ASP A 176 12.83 21.54 4.17
N ALA A 177 12.79 21.77 5.47
CA ALA A 177 12.02 22.85 6.08
C ALA A 177 12.59 24.22 5.71
#